data_8379577d44d54592a0ba823a630a0ffd
#
_entry.id   8379577d44d54592a0ba823a630a0ffd
#
_cell.length_a   1.000
_cell.length_b   1.000
_cell.length_c   1.000
_cell.angle_alpha   90.00
_cell.angle_beta   90.00
_cell.angle_gamma   90.00
#
_symmetry.space_group_name_H-M   'P 1'
#
loop_
_entity.id
_entity.type
_entity.pdbx_description
1 polymer ?
#
loop_
_entity_poly.entity_id
_entity_poly.type
_entity_poly.pdbx_seq_one_letter_code
_entity_poly.pdbx_strand_id
1 'polypeptide(L)'
;MSEERGRARDFGIPLTGEPGEWNAITDVPGVQVGYVTLVEGDDVRTGVTALLPRGRDGVGTPCAAGWHSMNGNGEMTGTAWLEESGSLAVPVLVTNTYAVGPVHRGVVEWVRRHRRDMAPEWLLPVVTETWDGYLHDIHGAHVTPAHAGAAIDAAAGGPVPEGNVGGGTGMRLYGFKGGSGTASRVVRYGAEKYTVGVFVQANFGARRELVVAGTPLGRAAASYDSREGAGSGGSPGGPDSGSPAGGERPAGGGLPAGSGSPVDRAGAVGGAGAAGFGGSVDPERPVPPGAGSVIVVVATDAPLLPGQCKALARRVPLGLARTGTTGSHFSGDLFLAFSTANPGALTSTFPPRPAAGGEAGGAGDEAPYETLRFIPWGRVDPFHTAVVEAVEEAVLNVLTAAAPMTGRDGHHVPAFPLAALAGLPRARTD
;
A
#
# COMPACT_ATOMS: atom_id res chain seq x y z
N MET A 1 12.96 -29.11 -6.29
CA MET A 1 11.72 -28.73 -7.04
C MET A 1 11.20 -27.48 -6.37
N SER A 2 11.10 -26.34 -7.09
CA SER A 2 10.48 -25.14 -6.54
C SER A 2 9.01 -25.47 -6.25
N GLU A 3 8.54 -25.18 -5.02
CA GLU A 3 7.12 -25.27 -4.68
C GLU A 3 6.34 -24.39 -5.67
N GLU A 4 5.29 -24.93 -6.27
CA GLU A 4 4.39 -24.15 -7.13
C GLU A 4 3.67 -23.12 -6.28
N ARG A 5 3.81 -21.83 -6.63
CA ARG A 5 3.18 -20.70 -5.95
C ARG A 5 1.77 -20.50 -6.50
N GLY A 6 0.86 -20.05 -5.65
CA GLY A 6 -0.53 -19.84 -6.01
C GLY A 6 -1.23 -18.95 -4.99
N ARG A 7 -2.53 -18.85 -5.08
CA ARG A 7 -3.35 -18.03 -4.20
C ARG A 7 -3.73 -18.81 -2.93
N ALA A 8 -4.08 -18.11 -1.88
CA ALA A 8 -4.41 -18.69 -0.57
C ALA A 8 -5.49 -19.80 -0.66
N ARG A 9 -6.49 -19.63 -1.54
CA ARG A 9 -7.56 -20.62 -1.75
C ARG A 9 -7.05 -21.89 -2.41
N ASP A 10 -6.02 -21.84 -3.24
CA ASP A 10 -5.43 -23.03 -3.91
C ASP A 10 -4.81 -23.99 -2.89
N PHE A 11 -4.41 -23.48 -1.73
CA PHE A 11 -3.87 -24.24 -0.62
C PHE A 11 -4.93 -24.66 0.43
N GLY A 12 -6.21 -24.44 0.15
CA GLY A 12 -7.31 -24.84 1.03
C GLY A 12 -7.45 -24.02 2.30
N ILE A 13 -6.89 -22.81 2.35
CA ILE A 13 -7.10 -21.90 3.48
C ILE A 13 -8.60 -21.56 3.55
N PRO A 14 -9.26 -21.74 4.73
CA PRO A 14 -10.70 -21.50 4.87
C PRO A 14 -10.97 -19.99 4.92
N LEU A 15 -11.33 -19.43 3.77
CA LEU A 15 -11.65 -18.03 3.60
C LEU A 15 -13.14 -17.85 3.34
N THR A 16 -13.75 -16.88 4.02
CA THR A 16 -15.18 -16.58 3.95
C THR A 16 -15.53 -15.63 2.82
N GLY A 17 -16.82 -15.54 2.50
CA GLY A 17 -17.37 -14.67 1.46
C GLY A 17 -17.25 -15.22 0.03
N GLU A 18 -18.17 -14.78 -0.83
CA GLU A 18 -18.24 -15.17 -2.25
C GLU A 18 -17.28 -14.27 -3.05
N PRO A 19 -16.20 -14.79 -3.68
CA PRO A 19 -15.32 -13.98 -4.51
C PRO A 19 -16.01 -13.64 -5.84
N GLY A 20 -15.55 -12.56 -6.51
CA GLY A 20 -15.86 -12.30 -7.90
C GLY A 20 -15.14 -13.24 -8.86
N GLU A 21 -15.27 -13.01 -10.16
CA GLU A 21 -14.74 -13.88 -11.22
C GLU A 21 -13.22 -14.07 -11.13
N TRP A 22 -12.50 -12.97 -10.93
CA TRP A 22 -11.01 -12.97 -10.84
C TRP A 22 -10.53 -12.99 -9.39
N ASN A 23 -11.46 -12.84 -8.44
CA ASN A 23 -11.16 -12.61 -7.03
C ASN A 23 -10.10 -11.51 -6.86
N ALA A 24 -10.28 -10.40 -7.54
CA ALA A 24 -9.34 -9.29 -7.65
C ALA A 24 -10.07 -7.94 -7.59
N ILE A 25 -9.33 -6.85 -7.33
CA ILE A 25 -9.89 -5.50 -7.32
C ILE A 25 -10.54 -5.14 -8.68
N THR A 26 -10.09 -5.76 -9.74
CA THR A 26 -10.60 -5.61 -11.12
C THR A 26 -11.96 -6.26 -11.36
N ASP A 27 -12.50 -7.02 -10.40
CA ASP A 27 -13.90 -7.46 -10.44
C ASP A 27 -14.88 -6.29 -10.25
N VAL A 28 -14.39 -5.15 -9.73
CA VAL A 28 -15.17 -3.92 -9.72
C VAL A 28 -15.16 -3.33 -11.13
N PRO A 29 -16.34 -3.18 -11.78
CA PRO A 29 -16.42 -2.75 -13.15
C PRO A 29 -15.67 -1.45 -13.43
N GLY A 30 -14.84 -1.45 -14.46
CA GLY A 30 -14.05 -0.31 -14.91
C GLY A 30 -12.70 -0.14 -14.19
N VAL A 31 -12.46 -0.82 -13.07
CA VAL A 31 -11.17 -0.77 -12.39
C VAL A 31 -10.11 -1.51 -13.20
N GLN A 32 -8.94 -0.88 -13.36
CA GLN A 32 -7.77 -1.45 -14.01
C GLN A 32 -6.54 -1.35 -13.13
N VAL A 33 -5.64 -2.32 -13.25
CA VAL A 33 -4.34 -2.36 -12.54
C VAL A 33 -3.22 -2.54 -13.54
N GLY A 34 -2.15 -1.76 -13.38
CA GLY A 34 -0.95 -1.85 -14.21
C GLY A 34 0.33 -1.79 -13.39
N TYR A 35 1.38 -2.43 -13.90
CA TYR A 35 2.64 -2.57 -13.20
C TYR A 35 3.82 -2.17 -14.08
N VAL A 36 4.83 -1.56 -13.43
CA VAL A 36 6.21 -1.56 -13.88
C VAL A 36 7.05 -2.18 -12.79
N THR A 37 7.70 -3.29 -13.09
CA THR A 37 8.57 -4.05 -12.17
C THR A 37 10.02 -3.83 -12.59
N LEU A 38 10.86 -3.36 -11.65
CA LEU A 38 12.28 -3.11 -11.86
C LEU A 38 13.10 -4.12 -11.04
N VAL A 39 13.72 -5.05 -11.75
CA VAL A 39 14.66 -6.05 -11.20
C VAL A 39 15.92 -5.98 -12.07
N GLU A 40 16.92 -5.22 -11.61
CA GLU A 40 18.12 -4.92 -12.39
C GLU A 40 19.37 -5.10 -11.52
N GLY A 41 20.42 -5.70 -12.07
CA GLY A 41 21.64 -6.00 -11.34
C GLY A 41 21.37 -6.67 -9.98
N ASP A 42 22.19 -6.35 -9.01
CA ASP A 42 22.07 -6.89 -7.63
C ASP A 42 21.27 -5.99 -6.70
N ASP A 43 21.09 -4.71 -7.04
CA ASP A 43 20.64 -3.66 -6.11
C ASP A 43 19.22 -3.14 -6.38
N VAL A 44 18.65 -3.34 -7.59
CA VAL A 44 17.36 -2.75 -7.94
C VAL A 44 16.24 -3.78 -7.80
N ARG A 45 15.37 -3.58 -6.81
CA ARG A 45 14.20 -4.43 -6.50
C ARG A 45 13.02 -3.53 -6.12
N THR A 46 12.41 -2.88 -7.11
CA THR A 46 11.39 -1.87 -6.90
C THR A 46 10.37 -1.84 -8.05
N GLY A 47 9.50 -0.85 -8.09
CA GLY A 47 8.58 -0.65 -9.19
C GLY A 47 7.47 0.35 -8.90
N VAL A 48 6.49 0.36 -9.79
CA VAL A 48 5.29 1.21 -9.69
C VAL A 48 4.07 0.36 -9.99
N THR A 49 3.04 0.52 -9.16
CA THR A 49 1.69 -0.01 -9.39
C THR A 49 0.76 1.15 -9.67
N ALA A 50 -0.04 1.06 -10.72
CA ALA A 50 -1.10 2.01 -11.04
C ALA A 50 -2.47 1.35 -10.88
N LEU A 51 -3.37 2.00 -10.12
CA LEU A 51 -4.77 1.63 -9.98
C LEU A 51 -5.63 2.74 -10.59
N LEU A 52 -6.44 2.39 -11.56
CA LEU A 52 -7.27 3.32 -12.31
C LEU A 52 -8.74 3.05 -11.97
N PRO A 53 -9.40 3.93 -11.21
CA PRO A 53 -10.77 3.70 -10.74
C PRO A 53 -11.80 3.47 -11.86
N ARG A 54 -11.59 4.10 -13.01
CA ARG A 54 -12.47 4.02 -14.19
C ARG A 54 -11.71 3.69 -15.48
N GLY A 55 -10.57 2.98 -15.34
CA GLY A 55 -9.70 2.70 -16.47
C GLY A 55 -9.04 3.96 -17.06
N ARG A 56 -8.29 3.78 -18.13
CA ARG A 56 -7.56 4.90 -18.77
C ARG A 56 -8.49 5.95 -19.36
N ASP A 57 -9.55 5.53 -20.01
CA ASP A 57 -10.49 6.43 -20.68
C ASP A 57 -11.33 7.23 -19.67
N GLY A 58 -11.51 6.69 -18.47
CA GLY A 58 -12.25 7.33 -17.40
C GLY A 58 -11.43 8.25 -16.49
N VAL A 59 -10.14 8.44 -16.76
CA VAL A 59 -9.31 9.40 -16.01
C VAL A 59 -9.90 10.80 -16.17
N GLY A 60 -10.16 11.48 -15.06
CA GLY A 60 -10.86 12.76 -14.99
C GLY A 60 -12.34 12.65 -14.62
N THR A 61 -12.90 11.44 -14.62
CA THR A 61 -14.27 11.23 -14.14
C THR A 61 -14.22 10.90 -12.65
N PRO A 62 -14.79 11.72 -11.75
CA PRO A 62 -14.70 11.54 -10.33
C PRO A 62 -15.34 10.25 -9.82
N CYS A 63 -14.79 9.75 -8.72
CA CYS A 63 -15.36 8.72 -7.87
C CYS A 63 -15.51 9.28 -6.45
N ALA A 64 -16.58 8.92 -5.74
CA ALA A 64 -16.65 9.15 -4.30
C ALA A 64 -15.50 8.41 -3.62
N ALA A 65 -14.73 9.10 -2.78
CA ALA A 65 -13.58 8.52 -2.14
C ALA A 65 -13.40 9.00 -0.69
N GLY A 66 -12.68 8.21 0.09
CA GLY A 66 -12.29 8.55 1.44
C GLY A 66 -11.06 7.75 1.86
N TRP A 67 -10.29 8.28 2.77
CA TRP A 67 -9.05 7.67 3.23
C TRP A 67 -8.96 7.55 4.74
N HIS A 68 -8.04 6.74 5.25
CA HIS A 68 -7.77 6.57 6.66
C HIS A 68 -6.29 6.23 6.88
N SER A 69 -5.66 6.92 7.83
CA SER A 69 -4.34 6.58 8.35
C SER A 69 -4.50 5.86 9.67
N MET A 70 -3.98 4.65 9.80
CA MET A 70 -3.90 3.94 11.06
C MET A 70 -2.70 4.42 11.88
N ASN A 71 -1.57 4.65 11.22
CA ASN A 71 -0.37 5.28 11.75
C ASN A 71 0.30 6.12 10.65
N GLY A 72 1.16 7.06 11.02
CA GLY A 72 1.59 8.14 10.15
C GLY A 72 3.02 8.03 9.60
N ASN A 73 3.70 6.88 9.73
CA ASN A 73 5.05 6.72 9.20
C ASN A 73 5.06 6.34 7.72
N GLY A 74 4.33 7.11 6.90
CA GLY A 74 4.18 6.90 5.46
C GLY A 74 3.61 8.13 4.76
N GLU A 75 3.62 8.13 3.43
CA GLU A 75 3.15 9.24 2.60
C GLU A 75 1.99 8.80 1.69
N MET A 76 0.97 9.64 1.59
CA MET A 76 -0.08 9.59 0.58
C MET A 76 -0.41 11.01 0.14
N THR A 77 -0.06 11.35 -1.09
CA THR A 77 -0.36 12.69 -1.64
C THR A 77 -1.84 12.85 -1.96
N GLY A 78 -2.32 14.07 -2.13
CA GLY A 78 -3.72 14.36 -2.49
C GLY A 78 -4.75 14.17 -1.37
N THR A 79 -4.34 13.74 -0.18
CA THR A 79 -5.24 13.45 0.93
C THR A 79 -6.02 14.66 1.44
N ALA A 80 -5.42 15.86 1.40
CA ALA A 80 -6.12 17.10 1.78
C ALA A 80 -7.32 17.36 0.86
N TRP A 81 -7.16 17.14 -0.44
CA TRP A 81 -8.26 17.28 -1.40
C TRP A 81 -9.31 16.17 -1.26
N LEU A 82 -8.88 14.94 -1.03
CA LEU A 82 -9.80 13.83 -0.74
C LEU A 82 -10.64 14.08 0.51
N GLU A 83 -10.05 14.69 1.55
CA GLU A 83 -10.76 15.03 2.78
C GLU A 83 -11.77 16.17 2.57
N GLU A 84 -11.42 17.18 1.78
CA GLU A 84 -12.25 18.35 1.49
C GLU A 84 -13.41 18.01 0.56
N SER A 85 -13.10 17.40 -0.59
CA SER A 85 -14.07 17.21 -1.67
C SER A 85 -14.74 15.84 -1.67
N GLY A 86 -14.11 14.84 -1.07
CA GLY A 86 -14.53 13.44 -1.19
C GLY A 86 -14.44 12.88 -2.61
N SER A 87 -13.66 13.51 -3.49
CA SER A 87 -13.57 13.25 -4.94
C SER A 87 -12.20 12.72 -5.34
N LEU A 88 -12.17 11.62 -6.09
CA LEU A 88 -10.98 11.03 -6.70
C LEU A 88 -11.18 10.92 -8.21
N ALA A 89 -10.44 11.73 -8.99
CA ALA A 89 -10.60 11.80 -10.45
C ALA A 89 -9.38 11.31 -11.24
N VAL A 90 -8.27 11.02 -10.57
CA VAL A 90 -6.99 10.64 -11.19
C VAL A 90 -6.55 9.25 -10.73
N PRO A 91 -5.61 8.59 -11.44
CA PRO A 91 -5.05 7.31 -11.00
C PRO A 91 -4.42 7.38 -9.60
N VAL A 92 -4.50 6.27 -8.86
CA VAL A 92 -3.78 6.04 -7.61
C VAL A 92 -2.53 5.23 -7.92
N LEU A 93 -1.35 5.73 -7.53
CA LEU A 93 -0.11 5.00 -7.74
C LEU A 93 0.55 4.61 -6.42
N VAL A 94 1.16 3.42 -6.40
CA VAL A 94 1.89 2.90 -5.25
C VAL A 94 3.31 2.56 -5.68
N THR A 95 4.32 3.04 -4.93
CA THR A 95 5.73 2.88 -5.25
C THR A 95 6.57 2.76 -3.98
N ASN A 96 7.88 3.08 -4.01
CA ASN A 96 8.70 3.15 -2.81
C ASN A 96 8.73 4.57 -2.20
N THR A 97 9.19 4.65 -0.95
CA THR A 97 9.18 5.86 -0.12
C THR A 97 9.80 7.08 -0.79
N TYR A 98 10.93 6.93 -1.48
CA TYR A 98 11.62 8.07 -2.08
C TYR A 98 11.24 8.33 -3.54
N ALA A 99 10.37 7.48 -4.11
CA ALA A 99 9.87 7.64 -5.47
C ALA A 99 8.52 8.36 -5.58
N VAL A 100 7.91 8.79 -4.46
CA VAL A 100 6.63 9.52 -4.47
C VAL A 100 6.68 10.74 -5.37
N GLY A 101 7.72 11.56 -5.26
CA GLY A 101 7.89 12.78 -6.07
C GLY A 101 7.97 12.51 -7.58
N PRO A 102 8.89 11.68 -8.06
CA PRO A 102 8.97 11.29 -9.47
C PRO A 102 7.68 10.68 -10.02
N VAL A 103 7.05 9.79 -9.26
CA VAL A 103 5.80 9.12 -9.67
C VAL A 103 4.65 10.13 -9.75
N HIS A 104 4.53 11.04 -8.76
CA HIS A 104 3.56 12.13 -8.80
C HIS A 104 3.73 13.00 -10.07
N ARG A 105 4.97 13.38 -10.38
CA ARG A 105 5.29 14.10 -11.60
C ARG A 105 4.88 13.33 -12.85
N GLY A 106 5.12 12.01 -12.87
CA GLY A 106 4.76 11.14 -13.99
C GLY A 106 3.26 11.08 -14.26
N VAL A 107 2.42 11.07 -13.22
CA VAL A 107 0.95 11.15 -13.39
C VAL A 107 0.55 12.47 -14.07
N VAL A 108 1.09 13.60 -13.61
CA VAL A 108 0.81 14.93 -14.21
C VAL A 108 1.23 14.94 -15.69
N GLU A 109 2.40 14.40 -16.01
CA GLU A 109 2.89 14.33 -17.39
C GLU A 109 2.02 13.44 -18.28
N TRP A 110 1.58 12.29 -17.75
CA TRP A 110 0.69 11.37 -18.46
C TRP A 110 -0.65 12.04 -18.75
N VAL A 111 -1.29 12.66 -17.75
CA VAL A 111 -2.58 13.37 -17.92
C VAL A 111 -2.43 14.49 -18.95
N ARG A 112 -1.39 15.32 -18.86
CA ARG A 112 -1.15 16.38 -19.87
C ARG A 112 -0.99 15.86 -21.30
N ARG A 113 -0.46 14.66 -21.47
CA ARG A 113 -0.23 14.04 -22.78
C ARG A 113 -1.51 13.43 -23.35
N HIS A 114 -2.26 12.73 -22.53
CA HIS A 114 -3.38 11.89 -22.97
C HIS A 114 -4.76 12.53 -22.70
N ARG A 115 -4.85 13.45 -21.75
CA ARG A 115 -6.08 14.13 -21.34
C ARG A 115 -5.87 15.65 -21.34
N ARG A 116 -5.62 16.20 -22.53
CA ARG A 116 -5.37 17.63 -22.72
C ARG A 116 -6.57 18.50 -22.28
N ASP A 117 -7.78 17.96 -22.30
CA ASP A 117 -8.98 18.57 -21.78
C ASP A 117 -8.90 18.89 -20.28
N MET A 118 -8.10 18.10 -19.53
CA MET A 118 -7.87 18.31 -18.10
C MET A 118 -6.65 19.19 -17.79
N ALA A 119 -5.85 19.58 -18.79
CA ALA A 119 -4.61 20.32 -18.54
C ALA A 119 -4.80 21.67 -17.82
N PRO A 120 -5.95 22.39 -17.99
CA PRO A 120 -6.26 23.60 -17.22
C PRO A 120 -6.69 23.33 -15.77
N GLU A 121 -7.00 22.08 -15.42
CA GLU A 121 -7.49 21.72 -14.10
C GLU A 121 -6.32 21.53 -13.11
N TRP A 122 -6.62 21.69 -11.84
CA TRP A 122 -5.63 21.44 -10.79
C TRP A 122 -5.57 19.93 -10.51
N LEU A 123 -4.48 19.33 -11.01
CA LEU A 123 -4.26 17.89 -10.82
C LEU A 123 -3.59 17.66 -9.47
N LEU A 124 -4.25 16.85 -8.63
CA LEU A 124 -3.75 16.44 -7.32
C LEU A 124 -3.65 14.90 -7.30
N PRO A 125 -2.60 14.31 -7.93
CA PRO A 125 -2.42 12.87 -7.96
C PRO A 125 -2.32 12.26 -6.57
N VAL A 126 -2.89 11.06 -6.41
CA VAL A 126 -2.73 10.25 -5.22
C VAL A 126 -1.60 9.26 -5.47
N VAL A 127 -0.46 9.52 -4.83
CA VAL A 127 0.71 8.64 -4.84
C VAL A 127 1.06 8.28 -3.41
N THR A 128 1.24 7.00 -3.18
CA THR A 128 1.54 6.45 -1.85
C THR A 128 2.66 5.43 -1.93
N GLU A 129 3.18 4.97 -0.79
CA GLU A 129 4.44 4.25 -0.79
C GLU A 129 4.54 3.16 0.29
N THR A 130 5.48 2.25 0.07
CA THR A 130 6.01 1.33 1.06
C THR A 130 7.53 1.27 0.96
N TRP A 131 8.22 1.04 2.08
CA TRP A 131 9.68 1.05 2.15
C TRP A 131 10.29 -0.26 1.64
N ASP A 132 11.10 -0.21 0.57
CA ASP A 132 11.76 -1.38 -0.03
C ASP A 132 13.28 -1.43 0.21
N GLY A 133 13.82 -0.51 1.00
CA GLY A 133 15.27 -0.30 1.17
C GLY A 133 16.04 -1.47 1.79
N TYR A 134 15.40 -2.60 2.16
CA TYR A 134 16.10 -3.81 2.55
C TYR A 134 16.69 -4.57 1.35
N LEU A 135 15.89 -4.70 0.28
CA LEU A 135 16.30 -5.42 -0.94
C LEU A 135 16.73 -4.48 -2.07
N HIS A 136 16.41 -3.19 -1.96
CA HIS A 136 16.58 -2.20 -3.01
C HIS A 136 17.52 -1.05 -2.58
N ASP A 137 18.36 -0.58 -3.49
CA ASP A 137 19.06 0.69 -3.32
C ASP A 137 18.04 1.85 -3.46
N ILE A 138 17.31 2.10 -2.39
CA ILE A 138 16.22 3.08 -2.36
C ILE A 138 16.68 4.53 -2.60
N HIS A 139 17.98 4.82 -2.39
CA HIS A 139 18.58 6.13 -2.62
C HIS A 139 19.02 6.37 -4.06
N GLY A 140 19.10 5.32 -4.89
CA GLY A 140 19.62 5.37 -6.24
C GLY A 140 18.71 6.04 -7.27
N ALA A 141 17.53 6.55 -6.89
CA ALA A 141 16.56 7.23 -7.77
C ALA A 141 16.20 6.44 -9.05
N HIS A 142 16.10 5.12 -8.94
CA HIS A 142 15.83 4.21 -10.07
C HIS A 142 14.42 4.36 -10.65
N VAL A 143 13.44 4.78 -9.84
CA VAL A 143 12.07 5.04 -10.31
C VAL A 143 11.96 6.46 -10.87
N THR A 144 11.50 6.58 -12.11
CA THR A 144 11.39 7.82 -12.86
C THR A 144 9.94 8.18 -13.19
N PRO A 145 9.63 9.42 -13.60
CA PRO A 145 8.30 9.79 -14.09
C PRO A 145 7.80 8.92 -15.26
N ALA A 146 8.71 8.43 -16.11
CA ALA A 146 8.35 7.56 -17.23
C ALA A 146 7.77 6.23 -16.76
N HIS A 147 8.25 5.67 -15.63
CA HIS A 147 7.74 4.43 -15.07
C HIS A 147 6.29 4.58 -14.58
N ALA A 148 5.92 5.73 -14.04
CA ALA A 148 4.53 6.01 -13.68
C ALA A 148 3.62 6.02 -14.92
N GLY A 149 4.04 6.70 -16.00
CA GLY A 149 3.31 6.69 -17.27
C GLY A 149 3.16 5.27 -17.84
N ALA A 150 4.24 4.50 -17.85
CA ALA A 150 4.23 3.12 -18.34
C ALA A 150 3.33 2.20 -17.50
N ALA A 151 3.27 2.38 -16.17
CA ALA A 151 2.35 1.63 -15.31
C ALA A 151 0.88 1.96 -15.61
N ILE A 152 0.56 3.24 -15.88
CA ILE A 152 -0.78 3.66 -16.29
C ILE A 152 -1.13 3.05 -17.66
N ASP A 153 -0.19 3.07 -18.60
CA ASP A 153 -0.40 2.52 -19.96
C ASP A 153 -0.56 0.99 -19.96
N ALA A 154 0.09 0.29 -19.01
CA ALA A 154 -0.03 -1.15 -18.83
C ALA A 154 -1.31 -1.59 -18.10
N ALA A 155 -2.11 -0.65 -17.58
CA ALA A 155 -3.28 -0.98 -16.79
C ALA A 155 -4.36 -1.71 -17.62
N ALA A 156 -4.85 -2.82 -17.05
CA ALA A 156 -5.88 -3.68 -17.63
C ALA A 156 -6.83 -4.21 -16.56
N GLY A 157 -8.04 -4.59 -16.99
CA GLY A 157 -8.96 -5.39 -16.18
C GLY A 157 -8.62 -6.89 -16.25
N GLY A 158 -9.42 -7.73 -15.61
CA GLY A 158 -9.21 -9.18 -15.56
C GLY A 158 -8.25 -9.63 -14.45
N PRO A 159 -7.55 -10.76 -14.61
CA PRO A 159 -6.65 -11.28 -13.59
C PRO A 159 -5.53 -10.29 -13.25
N VAL A 160 -5.22 -10.16 -11.97
CA VAL A 160 -4.15 -9.25 -11.48
C VAL A 160 -2.97 -10.10 -10.99
N PRO A 161 -1.76 -9.92 -11.53
CA PRO A 161 -0.56 -10.57 -11.00
C PRO A 161 -0.29 -10.20 -9.54
N GLU A 162 0.18 -11.17 -8.75
CA GLU A 162 0.44 -11.04 -7.32
C GLU A 162 1.90 -11.39 -6.96
N GLY A 163 2.34 -11.07 -5.76
CA GLY A 163 3.70 -11.31 -5.28
C GLY A 163 4.69 -10.21 -5.69
N ASN A 164 5.82 -10.60 -6.29
CA ASN A 164 6.97 -9.72 -6.56
C ASN A 164 6.76 -8.82 -7.79
N VAL A 165 5.70 -8.05 -7.85
CA VAL A 165 5.33 -7.23 -9.02
C VAL A 165 5.06 -5.78 -8.64
N GLY A 166 5.34 -4.87 -9.57
CA GLY A 166 5.11 -3.45 -9.42
C GLY A 166 5.82 -2.87 -8.20
N GLY A 167 5.17 -1.96 -7.48
CA GLY A 167 5.67 -1.41 -6.22
C GLY A 167 5.91 -2.46 -5.14
N GLY A 168 5.27 -3.65 -5.23
CA GLY A 168 5.45 -4.77 -4.31
C GLY A 168 6.76 -5.55 -4.46
N THR A 169 7.59 -5.24 -5.46
CA THR A 169 8.78 -6.02 -5.83
C THR A 169 9.77 -6.20 -4.69
N GLY A 170 10.14 -5.16 -3.96
CA GLY A 170 11.16 -5.21 -2.89
C GLY A 170 10.62 -5.44 -1.48
N MET A 171 9.34 -5.80 -1.32
CA MET A 171 8.64 -5.81 -0.03
C MET A 171 8.88 -7.06 0.81
N ARG A 172 8.69 -6.92 2.13
CA ARG A 172 8.78 -7.99 3.14
C ARG A 172 7.50 -8.05 3.96
N LEU A 173 6.97 -9.26 4.17
CA LEU A 173 5.72 -9.48 4.90
C LEU A 173 5.94 -10.58 5.96
N TYR A 174 5.79 -10.23 7.23
CA TYR A 174 6.05 -11.14 8.35
C TYR A 174 7.44 -11.81 8.29
N GLY A 175 8.47 -11.07 7.83
CA GLY A 175 9.82 -11.61 7.66
C GLY A 175 10.01 -12.58 6.50
N PHE A 176 8.97 -12.82 5.70
CA PHE A 176 9.01 -13.50 4.40
C PHE A 176 8.92 -12.48 3.26
N LYS A 177 9.04 -12.95 2.02
CA LYS A 177 8.85 -12.10 0.87
C LYS A 177 7.41 -11.55 0.84
N GLY A 178 7.31 -10.22 0.79
CA GLY A 178 6.09 -9.47 0.63
C GLY A 178 5.78 -9.17 -0.83
N GLY A 179 4.87 -8.24 -1.08
CA GLY A 179 4.52 -7.90 -2.45
C GLY A 179 3.15 -7.27 -2.63
N SER A 180 2.62 -7.44 -3.84
CA SER A 180 1.27 -7.05 -4.23
C SER A 180 0.30 -8.22 -4.09
N GLY A 181 -0.92 -7.95 -3.63
CA GLY A 181 -1.99 -8.95 -3.53
C GLY A 181 -3.36 -8.32 -3.74
N THR A 182 -4.33 -9.16 -4.06
CA THR A 182 -5.69 -8.70 -4.35
C THR A 182 -6.73 -9.73 -3.96
N ALA A 183 -7.96 -9.29 -3.71
CA ALA A 183 -9.12 -10.15 -3.53
C ALA A 183 -10.41 -9.36 -3.76
N SER A 184 -11.53 -10.04 -3.91
CA SER A 184 -12.85 -9.42 -4.01
C SER A 184 -13.93 -10.18 -3.26
N ARG A 185 -15.06 -9.51 -3.04
CA ARG A 185 -16.28 -10.09 -2.46
C ARG A 185 -17.50 -9.58 -3.18
N VAL A 186 -18.39 -10.49 -3.50
CA VAL A 186 -19.73 -10.17 -4.00
C VAL A 186 -20.65 -9.91 -2.83
N VAL A 187 -21.28 -8.74 -2.80
CA VAL A 187 -22.23 -8.32 -1.78
C VAL A 187 -23.64 -8.27 -2.38
N ARG A 188 -24.55 -9.09 -1.86
CA ARG A 188 -25.96 -9.09 -2.25
C ARG A 188 -26.71 -8.00 -1.47
N TYR A 189 -27.41 -7.12 -2.19
CA TYR A 189 -28.15 -6.02 -1.60
C TYR A 189 -29.53 -5.88 -2.28
N GLY A 190 -30.57 -6.35 -1.63
CA GLY A 190 -31.87 -6.47 -2.26
C GLY A 190 -31.84 -7.37 -3.49
N ALA A 191 -32.30 -6.87 -4.62
CA ALA A 191 -32.23 -7.56 -5.91
C ALA A 191 -30.90 -7.37 -6.65
N GLU A 192 -30.03 -6.48 -6.15
CA GLU A 192 -28.76 -6.11 -6.79
C GLU A 192 -27.58 -6.89 -6.20
N LYS A 193 -26.52 -6.95 -6.96
CA LYS A 193 -25.21 -7.46 -6.52
C LYS A 193 -24.19 -6.38 -6.77
N TYR A 194 -23.34 -6.17 -5.77
CA TYR A 194 -22.21 -5.26 -5.86
C TYR A 194 -20.92 -6.02 -5.55
N THR A 195 -19.83 -5.47 -5.98
CA THR A 195 -18.49 -6.01 -5.72
C THR A 195 -17.73 -5.06 -4.81
N VAL A 196 -17.03 -5.63 -3.82
CA VAL A 196 -15.97 -4.97 -3.06
C VAL A 196 -14.66 -5.62 -3.45
N GLY A 197 -13.77 -4.87 -4.09
CA GLY A 197 -12.44 -5.30 -4.49
C GLY A 197 -11.37 -4.65 -3.64
N VAL A 198 -10.29 -5.38 -3.36
CA VAL A 198 -9.16 -4.92 -2.55
C VAL A 198 -7.85 -5.17 -3.29
N PHE A 199 -6.98 -4.18 -3.27
CA PHE A 199 -5.57 -4.29 -3.63
C PHE A 199 -4.73 -3.98 -2.39
N VAL A 200 -3.66 -4.76 -2.14
CA VAL A 200 -2.71 -4.52 -1.07
C VAL A 200 -1.28 -4.51 -1.61
N GLN A 201 -0.47 -3.54 -1.17
CA GLN A 201 0.98 -3.60 -1.23
C GLN A 201 1.49 -3.79 0.19
N ALA A 202 2.02 -4.99 0.48
CA ALA A 202 2.27 -5.47 1.84
C ALA A 202 3.76 -5.55 2.16
N ASN A 203 4.17 -4.74 3.15
CA ASN A 203 5.54 -4.66 3.68
C ASN A 203 5.50 -4.46 5.19
N PHE A 204 4.90 -5.37 5.95
CA PHE A 204 4.64 -5.16 7.38
C PHE A 204 4.73 -6.46 8.21
N GLY A 205 4.67 -6.31 9.50
CA GLY A 205 4.49 -7.40 10.47
C GLY A 205 5.77 -8.12 10.87
N ALA A 206 5.88 -8.46 12.15
CA ALA A 206 6.94 -9.31 12.65
C ALA A 206 6.57 -10.79 12.48
N ARG A 207 7.55 -11.65 12.18
CA ARG A 207 7.32 -13.08 11.93
C ARG A 207 6.46 -13.77 13.01
N ARG A 208 6.73 -13.48 14.29
CA ARG A 208 6.00 -14.06 15.42
C ARG A 208 4.50 -13.71 15.46
N GLU A 209 4.10 -12.67 14.74
CA GLU A 209 2.71 -12.17 14.72
C GLU A 209 1.84 -12.94 13.73
N LEU A 210 2.43 -13.56 12.69
CA LEU A 210 1.68 -14.18 11.61
C LEU A 210 0.65 -15.19 12.10
N VAL A 211 -0.60 -14.92 11.76
CA VAL A 211 -1.76 -15.80 11.96
C VAL A 211 -2.38 -16.11 10.60
N VAL A 212 -2.70 -17.37 10.35
CA VAL A 212 -3.40 -17.82 9.14
C VAL A 212 -4.58 -18.66 9.58
N ALA A 213 -5.79 -18.27 9.19
CA ALA A 213 -7.04 -18.93 9.57
C ALA A 213 -7.14 -19.21 11.09
N GLY A 214 -6.78 -18.22 11.91
CA GLY A 214 -6.79 -18.32 13.37
C GLY A 214 -5.61 -19.12 13.97
N THR A 215 -4.74 -19.70 13.16
CA THR A 215 -3.58 -20.48 13.62
C THR A 215 -2.32 -19.60 13.67
N PRO A 216 -1.62 -19.48 14.83
CA PRO A 216 -0.43 -18.64 14.98
C PRO A 216 0.82 -19.29 14.36
N LEU A 217 0.90 -19.30 13.04
CA LEU A 217 1.99 -19.95 12.29
C LEU A 217 3.35 -19.26 12.50
N GLY A 218 3.37 -17.97 12.78
CA GLY A 218 4.60 -17.22 12.97
C GLY A 218 5.46 -17.72 14.15
N ARG A 219 4.84 -18.28 15.18
CA ARG A 219 5.56 -18.88 16.32
C ARG A 219 6.16 -20.23 15.98
N ALA A 220 5.48 -21.02 15.15
CA ALA A 220 5.96 -22.32 14.69
C ALA A 220 7.10 -22.17 13.67
N ALA A 221 7.06 -21.13 12.82
CA ALA A 221 8.07 -20.87 11.80
C ALA A 221 9.44 -20.40 12.37
N ALA A 222 9.50 -19.92 13.61
CA ALA A 222 10.77 -19.60 14.28
C ALA A 222 11.68 -20.83 14.46
N SER A 223 11.13 -22.05 14.43
CA SER A 223 11.89 -23.29 14.45
C SER A 223 12.52 -23.66 13.09
N TYR A 224 12.12 -23.02 12.00
CA TYR A 224 12.69 -23.23 10.66
C TYR A 224 14.00 -22.45 10.48
N ASP A 225 14.12 -21.24 11.03
CA ASP A 225 15.35 -20.43 10.94
C ASP A 225 16.54 -21.07 11.66
N SER A 226 16.29 -21.86 12.72
CA SER A 226 17.35 -22.58 13.46
C SER A 226 17.90 -23.78 12.70
N ARG A 227 17.25 -24.26 11.65
CA ARG A 227 17.70 -25.41 10.84
C ARG A 227 18.53 -24.99 9.62
N GLU A 228 18.31 -23.81 9.07
CA GLU A 228 19.12 -23.28 7.95
C GLU A 228 20.46 -22.67 8.43
N GLY A 229 20.53 -22.16 9.67
CA GLY A 229 21.77 -21.65 10.28
C GLY A 229 22.72 -22.71 10.82
N ALA A 230 22.32 -23.99 10.91
CA ALA A 230 23.12 -25.06 11.45
C ALA A 230 24.04 -25.80 10.45
N GLY A 231 24.09 -25.29 9.19
CA GLY A 231 24.80 -25.93 8.07
C GLY A 231 26.18 -25.40 7.73
N SER A 232 26.80 -24.45 8.48
CA SER A 232 28.21 -24.03 8.22
C SER A 232 28.99 -23.85 9.52
N GLY A 233 29.71 -24.84 9.83
CA GLY A 233 30.88 -25.11 10.61
C GLY A 233 31.46 -24.07 11.57
N GLY A 234 31.78 -24.55 12.80
CA GLY A 234 32.72 -23.91 13.71
C GLY A 234 32.67 -24.56 15.09
N SER A 235 33.68 -25.33 15.42
CA SER A 235 33.87 -26.09 16.68
C SER A 235 33.88 -25.21 17.94
N PRO A 236 33.61 -25.80 19.11
CA PRO A 236 33.44 -25.09 20.38
C PRO A 236 34.74 -24.80 21.10
N GLY A 237 34.90 -23.59 21.58
CA GLY A 237 35.89 -23.21 22.56
C GLY A 237 35.21 -23.01 23.92
N GLY A 238 35.73 -23.72 24.93
CA GLY A 238 35.18 -23.89 26.25
C GLY A 238 35.27 -22.66 27.19
N PRO A 239 34.93 -22.82 28.49
CA PRO A 239 34.41 -21.75 29.32
C PRO A 239 35.48 -21.01 30.11
N ASP A 240 35.27 -19.74 30.42
CA ASP A 240 35.91 -19.20 31.64
C ASP A 240 35.00 -18.21 32.39
N SER A 241 35.14 -18.35 33.67
CA SER A 241 34.49 -17.82 34.82
C SER A 241 34.88 -16.38 35.16
N GLY A 242 33.96 -15.58 35.74
CA GLY A 242 34.40 -14.49 36.61
C GLY A 242 33.49 -13.27 36.70
N SER A 243 32.53 -13.27 37.60
CA SER A 243 32.13 -12.05 38.32
C SER A 243 33.16 -11.71 39.41
N PRO A 244 33.33 -10.44 39.89
CA PRO A 244 32.35 -9.88 40.81
C PRO A 244 32.14 -8.34 40.80
N ALA A 245 30.99 -8.00 41.23
CA ALA A 245 30.51 -6.93 42.13
C ALA A 245 31.24 -5.58 42.31
N GLY A 246 30.46 -4.50 42.34
CA GLY A 246 30.51 -3.46 43.36
C GLY A 246 30.93 -2.07 42.91
N GLY A 247 30.14 -1.05 43.21
CA GLY A 247 30.66 0.31 43.37
C GLY A 247 29.71 1.44 42.92
N GLU A 248 28.84 1.83 43.78
CA GLU A 248 28.41 3.21 44.22
C GLU A 248 28.29 4.38 43.22
N ARG A 249 27.12 5.00 43.31
CA ARG A 249 26.82 6.40 42.93
C ARG A 249 27.54 7.41 43.81
N PRO A 250 27.76 8.65 43.37
CA PRO A 250 26.98 9.70 43.99
C PRO A 250 26.34 10.73 43.03
N ALA A 251 25.39 11.42 43.62
CA ALA A 251 24.51 12.45 43.07
C ALA A 251 25.17 13.82 43.02
N GLY A 252 24.58 14.72 42.18
CA GLY A 252 24.53 16.15 42.55
C GLY A 252 24.91 17.13 41.46
N GLY A 253 24.01 18.03 41.16
CA GLY A 253 24.33 19.43 40.94
C GLY A 253 24.07 20.04 39.57
N GLY A 254 22.97 20.81 39.47
CA GLY A 254 22.98 22.22 39.18
C GLY A 254 22.93 22.67 37.72
N LEU A 255 21.81 23.19 37.33
CA LEU A 255 21.64 24.16 36.22
C LEU A 255 22.30 25.52 36.58
N PRO A 256 22.73 26.33 35.63
CA PRO A 256 22.11 27.63 35.52
C PRO A 256 21.62 28.07 34.15
N ALA A 257 20.65 28.95 34.16
CA ALA A 257 20.09 29.68 33.05
C ALA A 257 20.97 30.86 32.60
N GLY A 258 20.76 31.33 31.37
CA GLY A 258 21.33 32.60 30.88
C GLY A 258 21.18 32.81 29.39
N SER A 259 20.13 33.42 28.98
CA SER A 259 19.82 34.54 28.05
C SER A 259 20.91 35.00 27.05
N GLY A 260 20.48 35.27 25.78
CA GLY A 260 21.06 36.27 24.92
C GLY A 260 21.09 35.91 23.43
N SER A 261 20.15 36.40 22.65
CA SER A 261 20.32 36.69 21.21
C SER A 261 21.27 37.89 21.03
N PRO A 262 22.00 38.02 19.91
CA PRO A 262 21.51 38.92 18.89
C PRO A 262 21.76 38.49 17.42
N VAL A 263 20.96 39.10 16.58
CA VAL A 263 20.94 39.12 15.11
C VAL A 263 22.16 39.86 14.52
N ASP A 264 22.40 39.56 13.22
CA ASP A 264 23.18 40.24 12.20
C ASP A 264 24.65 39.85 11.97
N ARG A 265 24.88 39.27 10.79
CA ARG A 265 25.63 39.90 9.69
C ARG A 265 25.67 39.03 8.42
N ALA A 266 25.22 39.66 7.34
CA ALA A 266 25.43 39.22 5.97
C ALA A 266 26.93 39.17 5.64
N GLY A 267 27.35 38.17 4.85
CA GLY A 267 28.71 38.10 4.32
C GLY A 267 28.99 36.90 3.40
N ALA A 268 29.05 37.23 2.09
CA ALA A 268 29.85 36.56 1.06
C ALA A 268 29.56 35.11 0.66
N VAL A 269 28.99 35.00 -0.54
CA VAL A 269 28.96 33.81 -1.41
C VAL A 269 30.41 33.47 -1.82
N GLY A 270 30.93 32.35 -1.31
CA GLY A 270 32.14 31.71 -1.79
C GLY A 270 31.79 30.29 -2.20
N GLY A 271 31.98 29.95 -3.48
CA GLY A 271 31.75 28.64 -4.04
C GLY A 271 32.53 27.57 -3.28
N ALA A 272 31.82 26.58 -2.75
CA ALA A 272 32.40 25.35 -2.23
C ALA A 272 31.79 24.21 -3.01
N GLY A 273 32.67 23.39 -3.56
CA GLY A 273 32.40 22.24 -4.39
C GLY A 273 31.42 21.25 -3.74
N ALA A 274 30.78 20.50 -4.60
CA ALA A 274 29.91 19.35 -4.24
C ALA A 274 30.68 18.42 -3.28
N ALA A 275 30.45 18.60 -1.99
CA ALA A 275 30.78 17.59 -0.98
C ALA A 275 29.71 16.52 -1.09
N GLY A 276 30.11 15.35 -1.60
CA GLY A 276 29.28 14.18 -1.65
C GLY A 276 28.71 13.91 -0.26
N PHE A 277 27.42 13.74 -0.16
CA PHE A 277 26.74 13.13 0.97
C PHE A 277 27.07 11.63 0.99
N GLY A 278 28.34 11.29 1.20
CA GLY A 278 28.83 9.96 1.43
C GLY A 278 28.90 9.67 2.92
N GLY A 279 27.81 9.83 3.63
CA GLY A 279 27.64 9.21 4.93
C GLY A 279 27.10 7.81 4.67
N SER A 280 27.93 6.76 4.83
CA SER A 280 27.46 5.39 4.89
C SER A 280 26.38 5.32 5.95
N VAL A 281 25.13 5.14 5.54
CA VAL A 281 24.05 4.72 6.45
C VAL A 281 24.50 3.37 6.96
N ASP A 282 24.75 3.28 8.27
CA ASP A 282 25.17 2.05 8.94
C ASP A 282 24.21 0.91 8.57
N PRO A 283 24.61 -0.07 7.75
CA PRO A 283 23.73 -1.13 7.29
C PRO A 283 23.33 -2.08 8.42
N GLU A 284 23.95 -1.96 9.59
CA GLU A 284 23.70 -2.83 10.76
C GLU A 284 22.65 -2.28 11.73
N ARG A 285 22.03 -1.12 11.47
CA ARG A 285 20.95 -0.69 12.35
C ARG A 285 19.74 -1.61 12.16
N PRO A 286 19.43 -2.48 13.15
CA PRO A 286 18.33 -3.42 12.99
C PRO A 286 17.01 -2.64 12.81
N VAL A 287 16.33 -2.89 11.70
CA VAL A 287 14.96 -2.40 11.49
C VAL A 287 14.10 -2.98 12.62
N PRO A 288 13.38 -2.17 13.39
CA PRO A 288 12.56 -2.68 14.48
C PRO A 288 11.60 -3.77 13.99
N PRO A 289 11.42 -4.87 14.73
CA PRO A 289 10.48 -5.92 14.35
C PRO A 289 9.07 -5.36 14.13
N GLY A 290 8.49 -5.64 12.97
CA GLY A 290 7.17 -5.14 12.57
C GLY A 290 7.16 -3.75 11.93
N ALA A 291 8.31 -3.06 11.85
CA ALA A 291 8.43 -1.85 11.06
C ALA A 291 8.23 -2.15 9.57
N GLY A 292 7.62 -1.22 8.87
CA GLY A 292 7.31 -1.38 7.46
C GLY A 292 6.29 -0.38 6.99
N SER A 293 5.35 -0.84 6.17
CA SER A 293 4.20 -0.07 5.69
C SER A 293 3.22 -0.98 4.97
N VAL A 294 1.95 -0.62 4.95
CA VAL A 294 0.97 -1.30 4.12
C VAL A 294 0.02 -0.30 3.48
N ILE A 295 -0.10 -0.39 2.17
CA ILE A 295 -1.07 0.38 1.42
C ILE A 295 -2.20 -0.55 0.99
N VAL A 296 -3.44 -0.15 1.32
CA VAL A 296 -4.62 -0.87 0.86
C VAL A 296 -5.55 0.08 0.13
N VAL A 297 -5.94 -0.35 -1.07
CA VAL A 297 -6.95 0.35 -1.88
C VAL A 297 -8.18 -0.54 -1.98
N VAL A 298 -9.32 0.01 -1.58
CA VAL A 298 -10.63 -0.65 -1.65
C VAL A 298 -11.45 0.01 -2.75
N ALA A 299 -11.99 -0.77 -3.65
CA ALA A 299 -12.90 -0.33 -4.70
C ALA A 299 -14.27 -0.97 -4.52
N THR A 300 -15.34 -0.29 -4.95
CA THR A 300 -16.66 -0.87 -5.05
C THR A 300 -17.48 -0.18 -6.14
N ASP A 301 -18.39 -0.92 -6.77
CA ASP A 301 -19.43 -0.39 -7.64
C ASP A 301 -20.74 -0.07 -6.89
N ALA A 302 -20.80 -0.33 -5.59
CA ALA A 302 -21.93 0.09 -4.76
C ALA A 302 -22.01 1.61 -4.66
N PRO A 303 -23.20 2.20 -4.74
CA PRO A 303 -23.37 3.63 -4.61
C PRO A 303 -23.13 4.06 -3.15
N LEU A 304 -21.98 4.66 -2.90
CA LEU A 304 -21.56 5.12 -1.59
C LEU A 304 -21.20 6.60 -1.62
N LEU A 305 -21.49 7.28 -0.52
CA LEU A 305 -21.02 8.64 -0.25
C LEU A 305 -19.52 8.64 0.12
N PRO A 306 -18.81 9.76 -0.03
CA PRO A 306 -17.40 9.88 0.40
C PRO A 306 -17.18 9.44 1.86
N GLY A 307 -18.07 9.86 2.78
CA GLY A 307 -18.00 9.44 4.17
C GLY A 307 -18.17 7.93 4.38
N GLN A 308 -18.94 7.26 3.50
CA GLN A 308 -19.09 5.79 3.52
C GLN A 308 -17.85 5.10 2.94
N CYS A 309 -17.23 5.67 1.90
CA CYS A 309 -15.92 5.20 1.43
C CYS A 309 -14.87 5.32 2.53
N LYS A 310 -14.83 6.44 3.28
CA LYS A 310 -13.96 6.58 4.46
C LYS A 310 -14.26 5.52 5.51
N ALA A 311 -15.53 5.16 5.72
CA ALA A 311 -15.91 4.09 6.63
C ALA A 311 -15.41 2.71 6.16
N LEU A 312 -15.37 2.42 4.84
CA LEU A 312 -14.72 1.22 4.30
C LEU A 312 -13.22 1.23 4.58
N ALA A 313 -12.50 2.33 4.32
CA ALA A 313 -11.08 2.46 4.60
C ALA A 313 -10.77 2.20 6.09
N ARG A 314 -11.63 2.64 7.01
CA ARG A 314 -11.53 2.40 8.46
C ARG A 314 -11.77 0.95 8.87
N ARG A 315 -12.23 0.06 7.99
CA ARG A 315 -12.39 -1.38 8.26
C ARG A 315 -11.16 -2.20 7.84
N VAL A 316 -10.29 -1.64 7.02
CA VAL A 316 -9.05 -2.29 6.56
C VAL A 316 -8.21 -2.83 7.73
N PRO A 317 -7.95 -2.06 8.82
CA PRO A 317 -7.19 -2.57 9.97
C PRO A 317 -7.76 -3.86 10.57
N LEU A 318 -9.08 -4.07 10.52
CA LEU A 318 -9.70 -5.29 11.05
C LEU A 318 -9.36 -6.51 10.20
N GLY A 319 -9.24 -6.35 8.87
CA GLY A 319 -8.78 -7.41 7.96
C GLY A 319 -7.29 -7.71 8.14
N LEU A 320 -6.46 -6.68 8.26
CA LEU A 320 -5.03 -6.82 8.56
C LEU A 320 -4.81 -7.53 9.89
N ALA A 321 -5.57 -7.19 10.94
CA ALA A 321 -5.47 -7.81 12.25
C ALA A 321 -5.77 -9.32 12.25
N ARG A 322 -6.61 -9.81 11.31
CA ARG A 322 -6.85 -11.25 11.15
C ARG A 322 -5.61 -12.03 10.70
N THR A 323 -4.64 -11.35 10.08
CA THR A 323 -3.34 -11.94 9.73
C THR A 323 -2.29 -11.81 10.83
N GLY A 324 -2.66 -11.19 11.98
CA GLY A 324 -1.91 -11.20 13.23
C GLY A 324 -1.14 -9.92 13.55
N THR A 325 -1.03 -8.96 12.64
CA THR A 325 -0.32 -7.71 12.92
C THR A 325 -1.00 -6.89 14.03
N THR A 326 -0.18 -6.22 14.84
CA THR A 326 -0.62 -5.29 15.88
C THR A 326 -0.50 -3.82 15.45
N GLY A 327 -0.01 -3.55 14.23
CA GLY A 327 0.22 -2.20 13.70
C GLY A 327 1.40 -1.52 14.39
N SER A 328 2.63 -1.77 13.90
CA SER A 328 3.83 -1.15 14.46
C SER A 328 3.81 0.37 14.32
N HIS A 329 4.25 1.09 15.37
CA HIS A 329 4.43 2.56 15.30
C HIS A 329 5.33 3.00 14.12
N PHE A 330 6.31 2.17 13.76
CA PHE A 330 7.23 2.43 12.65
C PHE A 330 6.72 1.91 11.30
N SER A 331 5.40 1.67 11.18
CA SER A 331 4.75 1.29 9.93
C SER A 331 3.93 2.47 9.38
N GLY A 332 3.94 2.67 8.07
CA GLY A 332 3.07 3.62 7.37
C GLY A 332 1.86 2.90 6.80
N ASP A 333 0.78 2.84 7.58
CA ASP A 333 -0.41 2.06 7.23
C ASP A 333 -1.52 3.00 6.76
N LEU A 334 -1.64 3.14 5.43
CA LEU A 334 -2.53 4.11 4.78
C LEU A 334 -3.52 3.41 3.86
N PHE A 335 -4.78 3.78 3.96
CA PHE A 335 -5.90 3.12 3.28
C PHE A 335 -6.76 4.11 2.53
N LEU A 336 -7.09 3.77 1.29
CA LEU A 336 -7.98 4.53 0.43
C LEU A 336 -9.16 3.64 0.04
N ALA A 337 -10.38 4.19 0.01
CA ALA A 337 -11.53 3.52 -0.57
C ALA A 337 -12.25 4.43 -1.54
N PHE A 338 -12.76 3.87 -2.64
CA PHE A 338 -13.55 4.62 -3.61
C PHE A 338 -14.72 3.81 -4.16
N SER A 339 -15.73 4.53 -4.64
CA SER A 339 -16.89 3.96 -5.32
C SER A 339 -16.95 4.42 -6.77
N THR A 340 -17.06 3.48 -7.71
CA THR A 340 -17.24 3.75 -9.14
C THR A 340 -18.69 4.05 -9.52
N ALA A 341 -19.63 3.98 -8.58
CA ALA A 341 -21.00 4.43 -8.79
C ALA A 341 -21.09 5.95 -9.02
N ASN A 342 -22.27 6.42 -9.38
CA ASN A 342 -22.58 7.84 -9.61
C ASN A 342 -21.60 8.52 -10.61
N PRO A 343 -21.41 7.99 -11.83
CA PRO A 343 -20.60 8.65 -12.83
C PRO A 343 -21.21 10.04 -13.15
N GLY A 344 -20.36 11.06 -13.23
CA GLY A 344 -20.78 12.44 -13.52
C GLY A 344 -21.13 13.29 -12.29
N ALA A 345 -21.08 12.74 -11.08
CA ALA A 345 -21.23 13.49 -9.84
C ALA A 345 -19.87 13.76 -9.16
N LEU A 346 -19.85 14.60 -8.14
CA LEU A 346 -18.66 15.07 -7.42
C LEU A 346 -17.67 15.80 -8.31
N THR A 347 -18.19 16.55 -9.28
CA THR A 347 -17.37 17.32 -10.20
C THR A 347 -16.81 18.56 -9.48
N SER A 348 -15.54 18.87 -9.75
CA SER A 348 -14.88 20.04 -9.20
C SER A 348 -13.89 20.56 -10.24
N THR A 349 -14.43 21.25 -11.26
CA THR A 349 -13.65 21.78 -12.38
C THR A 349 -13.48 23.28 -12.26
N PHE A 350 -12.34 23.78 -12.72
CA PHE A 350 -12.06 25.21 -12.78
C PHE A 350 -11.53 25.60 -14.18
N PRO A 351 -12.16 26.55 -14.88
CA PRO A 351 -13.45 27.14 -14.55
C PRO A 351 -14.61 26.12 -14.58
N PRO A 352 -15.74 26.41 -13.88
CA PRO A 352 -16.89 25.52 -13.90
C PRO A 352 -17.29 25.20 -15.35
N ARG A 353 -17.48 23.92 -15.67
CA ARG A 353 -17.97 23.52 -16.99
C ARG A 353 -19.45 23.90 -17.11
N PRO A 354 -19.89 24.45 -18.25
CA PRO A 354 -21.32 24.56 -18.51
C PRO A 354 -21.99 23.18 -18.41
N ALA A 355 -23.17 23.10 -17.82
CA ALA A 355 -23.96 21.87 -17.79
C ALA A 355 -24.09 21.32 -19.23
N ALA A 356 -23.85 20.03 -19.44
CA ALA A 356 -23.94 19.39 -20.74
C ALA A 356 -25.38 19.56 -21.28
N GLY A 357 -25.56 20.37 -22.35
CA GLY A 357 -26.84 20.62 -23.00
C GLY A 357 -27.41 22.05 -22.91
N GLY A 358 -26.73 22.97 -22.21
CA GLY A 358 -27.13 24.37 -22.17
C GLY A 358 -26.46 25.18 -23.26
N GLU A 359 -27.25 25.70 -24.23
CA GLU A 359 -26.76 26.76 -25.11
C GLU A 359 -26.38 27.98 -24.26
N ALA A 360 -25.20 28.57 -24.55
CA ALA A 360 -24.76 29.82 -23.93
C ALA A 360 -25.78 30.93 -24.29
N GLY A 361 -26.65 31.30 -23.38
CA GLY A 361 -27.54 32.43 -23.55
C GLY A 361 -29.00 32.19 -23.16
N GLY A 362 -29.25 32.04 -21.88
CA GLY A 362 -30.63 32.11 -21.37
C GLY A 362 -30.57 32.31 -19.84
N ALA A 363 -31.01 33.49 -19.40
CA ALA A 363 -31.18 33.80 -17.98
C ALA A 363 -32.36 32.98 -17.43
N GLY A 364 -32.02 31.81 -16.91
CA GLY A 364 -32.89 30.96 -16.10
C GLY A 364 -31.96 30.28 -15.09
N ASP A 365 -31.67 30.98 -14.02
CA ASP A 365 -30.74 30.57 -12.93
C ASP A 365 -31.38 29.47 -12.06
N GLU A 366 -31.50 28.26 -12.55
CA GLU A 366 -31.44 27.13 -11.64
C GLU A 366 -29.97 26.73 -11.48
N ALA A 367 -29.45 26.96 -10.28
CA ALA A 367 -28.10 26.47 -9.93
C ALA A 367 -28.03 24.96 -10.21
N PRO A 368 -27.02 24.48 -10.98
CA PRO A 368 -26.95 23.07 -11.34
C PRO A 368 -26.69 22.23 -10.09
N TYR A 369 -27.62 21.33 -9.79
CA TYR A 369 -27.45 20.37 -8.70
C TYR A 369 -26.93 19.05 -9.25
N GLU A 370 -26.04 18.40 -8.50
CA GLU A 370 -25.62 17.01 -8.73
C GLU A 370 -26.48 16.07 -7.87
N THR A 371 -26.78 14.90 -8.41
CA THR A 371 -27.54 13.87 -7.69
C THR A 371 -26.64 12.68 -7.36
N LEU A 372 -26.62 12.28 -6.10
CA LEU A 372 -25.94 11.09 -5.60
C LEU A 372 -26.97 10.05 -5.16
N ARG A 373 -26.93 8.87 -5.76
CA ARG A 373 -27.58 7.66 -5.21
C ARG A 373 -26.65 7.07 -4.16
N PHE A 374 -27.16 6.64 -3.02
CA PHE A 374 -26.35 6.03 -1.98
C PHE A 374 -27.12 4.99 -1.16
N ILE A 375 -26.37 4.04 -0.58
CA ILE A 375 -26.89 3.03 0.34
C ILE A 375 -27.11 3.68 1.72
N PRO A 376 -28.30 3.56 2.33
CA PRO A 376 -28.52 4.09 3.69
C PRO A 376 -27.51 3.58 4.69
N TRP A 377 -27.04 4.42 5.60
CA TRP A 377 -26.03 4.09 6.61
C TRP A 377 -26.36 2.82 7.42
N GLY A 378 -27.61 2.60 7.77
CA GLY A 378 -28.05 1.41 8.50
C GLY A 378 -27.96 0.09 7.71
N ARG A 379 -27.46 0.13 6.46
CA ARG A 379 -27.36 -1.03 5.56
C ARG A 379 -25.98 -1.26 4.97
N VAL A 380 -24.95 -0.60 5.49
CA VAL A 380 -23.57 -0.70 4.95
C VAL A 380 -22.75 -1.87 5.54
N ASP A 381 -23.20 -2.52 6.60
CA ASP A 381 -22.45 -3.57 7.29
C ASP A 381 -22.01 -4.75 6.40
N PRO A 382 -22.80 -5.22 5.42
CA PRO A 382 -22.32 -6.26 4.50
C PRO A 382 -21.08 -5.83 3.70
N PHE A 383 -20.96 -4.54 3.36
CA PHE A 383 -19.79 -3.99 2.67
C PHE A 383 -18.59 -3.87 3.60
N HIS A 384 -18.81 -3.55 4.88
CA HIS A 384 -17.76 -3.58 5.92
C HIS A 384 -17.19 -5.00 6.09
N THR A 385 -18.07 -6.02 6.17
CA THR A 385 -17.65 -7.42 6.25
C THR A 385 -16.84 -7.82 5.02
N ALA A 386 -17.31 -7.46 3.82
CA ALA A 386 -16.62 -7.73 2.56
C ALA A 386 -15.20 -7.14 2.50
N VAL A 387 -15.01 -5.90 3.01
CA VAL A 387 -13.68 -5.30 3.11
C VAL A 387 -12.77 -6.12 4.01
N VAL A 388 -13.24 -6.48 5.21
CA VAL A 388 -12.44 -7.24 6.20
C VAL A 388 -12.00 -8.58 5.63
N GLU A 389 -12.90 -9.32 4.99
CA GLU A 389 -12.63 -10.62 4.39
C GLU A 389 -11.70 -10.54 3.16
N ALA A 390 -11.92 -9.55 2.30
CA ALA A 390 -11.07 -9.35 1.12
C ALA A 390 -9.67 -8.88 1.48
N VAL A 391 -9.50 -8.05 2.51
CA VAL A 391 -8.19 -7.61 3.01
C VAL A 391 -7.40 -8.79 3.58
N GLU A 392 -8.03 -9.62 4.43
CA GLU A 392 -7.41 -10.84 4.96
C GLU A 392 -6.88 -11.72 3.81
N GLU A 393 -7.74 -12.02 2.83
CA GLU A 393 -7.37 -12.87 1.69
C GLU A 393 -6.28 -12.24 0.83
N ALA A 394 -6.35 -10.94 0.52
CA ALA A 394 -5.35 -10.25 -0.28
C ALA A 394 -3.95 -10.31 0.35
N VAL A 395 -3.85 -10.16 1.69
CA VAL A 395 -2.58 -10.31 2.42
C VAL A 395 -2.06 -11.75 2.36
N LEU A 396 -2.93 -12.75 2.53
CA LEU A 396 -2.55 -14.15 2.45
C LEU A 396 -2.13 -14.54 1.02
N ASN A 397 -2.77 -13.97 0.00
CA ASN A 397 -2.37 -14.15 -1.40
C ASN A 397 -0.95 -13.61 -1.64
N VAL A 398 -0.56 -12.47 -1.03
CA VAL A 398 0.84 -12.01 -1.11
C VAL A 398 1.80 -13.07 -0.59
N LEU A 399 1.53 -13.64 0.58
CA LEU A 399 2.41 -14.65 1.20
C LEU A 399 2.56 -15.90 0.34
N THR A 400 1.46 -16.38 -0.24
CA THR A 400 1.45 -17.63 -1.00
C THR A 400 1.96 -17.45 -2.45
N ALA A 401 1.82 -16.26 -3.03
CA ALA A 401 2.26 -15.96 -4.40
C ALA A 401 3.72 -15.48 -4.48
N ALA A 402 4.24 -14.81 -3.42
CA ALA A 402 5.57 -14.21 -3.47
C ALA A 402 6.68 -15.27 -3.54
N ALA A 403 7.59 -15.12 -4.50
CA ALA A 403 8.79 -15.93 -4.66
C ALA A 403 9.96 -15.35 -3.83
N PRO A 404 10.94 -16.15 -3.39
CA PRO A 404 12.10 -15.64 -2.67
C PRO A 404 12.88 -14.63 -3.53
N MET A 405 13.58 -13.71 -2.90
CA MET A 405 14.32 -12.69 -3.63
C MET A 405 15.59 -12.29 -2.90
N THR A 406 16.68 -12.14 -3.67
CA THR A 406 17.93 -11.55 -3.23
C THR A 406 18.08 -10.17 -3.87
N GLY A 407 18.55 -9.19 -3.12
CA GLY A 407 18.75 -7.81 -3.56
C GLY A 407 20.05 -7.23 -3.03
N ARG A 408 20.06 -5.91 -2.81
CA ARG A 408 21.25 -5.15 -2.45
C ARG A 408 22.00 -5.79 -1.29
N ASP A 409 23.32 -5.65 -1.31
CA ASP A 409 24.25 -6.17 -0.29
C ASP A 409 24.14 -7.69 -0.07
N GLY A 410 23.54 -8.44 -1.03
CA GLY A 410 23.26 -9.87 -0.91
C GLY A 410 22.13 -10.21 0.07
N HIS A 411 21.35 -9.23 0.51
CA HIS A 411 20.23 -9.47 1.39
C HIS A 411 19.23 -10.41 0.74
N HIS A 412 18.89 -11.48 1.44
CA HIS A 412 17.96 -12.50 0.99
C HIS A 412 16.69 -12.49 1.83
N VAL A 413 15.52 -12.53 1.16
CA VAL A 413 14.21 -12.69 1.81
C VAL A 413 13.58 -13.98 1.29
N PRO A 414 13.39 -14.99 2.17
CA PRO A 414 12.79 -16.26 1.79
C PRO A 414 11.32 -16.09 1.49
N ALA A 415 10.79 -16.98 0.66
CA ALA A 415 9.36 -17.11 0.48
C ALA A 415 8.72 -17.74 1.72
N PHE A 416 7.42 -17.51 1.91
CA PHE A 416 6.65 -18.23 2.92
C PHE A 416 6.65 -19.74 2.60
N PRO A 417 6.98 -20.63 3.57
CA PRO A 417 7.00 -22.07 3.34
C PRO A 417 5.56 -22.62 3.26
N LEU A 418 5.10 -22.99 2.05
CA LEU A 418 3.74 -23.48 1.82
C LEU A 418 3.42 -24.77 2.62
N ALA A 419 4.44 -25.59 2.91
CA ALA A 419 4.31 -26.76 3.76
C ALA A 419 3.76 -26.44 5.17
N ALA A 420 3.95 -25.21 5.67
CA ALA A 420 3.40 -24.77 6.95
C ALA A 420 1.85 -24.73 6.95
N LEU A 421 1.22 -24.68 5.77
CA LEU A 421 -0.23 -24.66 5.61
C LEU A 421 -0.87 -26.06 5.80
N ALA A 422 -0.08 -27.15 5.74
CA ALA A 422 -0.59 -28.53 5.83
C ALA A 422 -1.31 -28.85 7.16
N GLY A 423 -0.99 -28.10 8.22
CA GLY A 423 -1.60 -28.25 9.56
C GLY A 423 -2.83 -27.37 9.82
N LEU A 424 -3.27 -26.58 8.84
CA LEU A 424 -4.41 -25.70 9.03
C LEU A 424 -5.75 -26.47 9.03
N PRO A 425 -6.77 -25.97 9.76
CA PRO A 425 -8.14 -26.42 9.59
C PRO A 425 -8.53 -26.26 8.12
N ARG A 426 -9.00 -27.31 7.48
CA ARG A 426 -9.50 -27.23 6.10
C ARG A 426 -10.90 -26.64 6.08
N ALA A 427 -11.23 -25.88 5.02
CA ALA A 427 -12.60 -25.47 4.77
C ALA A 427 -13.50 -26.72 4.75
N ARG A 428 -14.58 -26.70 5.53
CA ARG A 428 -15.62 -27.77 5.45
C ARG A 428 -16.27 -27.60 4.08
N THR A 429 -16.18 -28.63 3.26
CA THR A 429 -16.99 -28.78 2.04
C THR A 429 -18.37 -29.26 2.50
N ASP A 430 -19.24 -28.34 2.88
CA ASP A 430 -20.66 -28.64 3.09
C ASP A 430 -21.42 -28.39 1.78
#